data_d5a977c451c47d878ea87aa79bfc76f0
#
_entry.id   d5a977c451c47d878ea87aa79bfc76f0
#
_cell.length_a   1.000
_cell.length_b   1.000
_cell.length_c   1.000
_cell.angle_alpha   90.00
_cell.angle_beta   90.00
_cell.angle_gamma   90.00
#
_symmetry.space_group_name_H-M   'P 1'
#
loop_
_entity.id
_entity.type
_entity.pdbx_description
1 polymer ?
#
loop_
_entity_poly.entity_id
_entity_poly.type
_entity_poly.pdbx_seq_one_letter_code
_entity_poly.pdbx_strand_id
1 'polypeptide(L)'
;METKSIKVANLFLDLDNYRFEHQSSQLDAINKMVDEYGDKLYKLAVDILTHGLNPTDIPIVVESPSDNGKYIVKEGNRRITVLKILLNPNLIEDINQSLKKKFIKLAEVNKKELIRSVTCAICDAAETDVWIERKHSTDLKGIGTQQWNSIQRQRFKEATAGKMSYALQIIKLLNGSSYVDEQFKSQLEILKITNLQRLIADPVVREYLGMSLIKGKLTSDLKEEVLVNALKEVVTDMMAGDFKVSKIYDKKAREEYIHGVFQKTGSPNTITNKTDRWELVTQPEQQKEEKEQNKETRVV
;
A
#
# COMPACT_ATOMS: atom_id res chain seq x y z
N MET A 1 18.74 -15.52 -19.41
CA MET A 1 18.37 -14.15 -18.98
C MET A 1 19.65 -13.36 -18.67
N GLU A 2 19.84 -12.19 -19.28
CA GLU A 2 20.96 -11.28 -19.09
C GLU A 2 20.43 -9.92 -18.64
N THR A 3 21.19 -9.16 -17.86
CA THR A 3 20.85 -7.78 -17.50
C THR A 3 21.77 -6.80 -18.21
N LYS A 4 21.20 -5.77 -18.83
CA LYS A 4 21.96 -4.78 -19.59
C LYS A 4 21.41 -3.36 -19.38
N SER A 5 22.29 -2.37 -19.32
CA SER A 5 21.88 -0.96 -19.33
C SER A 5 21.57 -0.54 -20.78
N ILE A 6 20.34 -0.17 -21.04
CA ILE A 6 19.83 0.18 -22.39
C ILE A 6 19.38 1.64 -22.39
N LYS A 7 19.77 2.39 -23.43
CA LYS A 7 19.28 3.77 -23.63
C LYS A 7 17.77 3.78 -23.83
N VAL A 8 17.06 4.70 -23.17
CA VAL A 8 15.59 4.85 -23.28
C VAL A 8 15.16 5.03 -24.74
N ALA A 9 15.99 5.66 -25.58
CA ALA A 9 15.72 5.82 -27.01
C ALA A 9 15.67 4.48 -27.77
N ASN A 10 16.36 3.44 -27.26
CA ASN A 10 16.42 2.12 -27.88
C ASN A 10 15.37 1.14 -27.30
N LEU A 11 14.53 1.60 -26.36
CA LEU A 11 13.44 0.83 -25.78
C LEU A 11 12.14 1.18 -26.51
N PHE A 12 11.55 0.22 -27.19
CA PHE A 12 10.24 0.36 -27.85
C PHE A 12 9.15 -0.22 -26.97
N LEU A 13 8.02 0.47 -26.87
CA LEU A 13 6.85 -0.06 -26.21
C LEU A 13 6.31 -1.25 -27.00
N ASP A 14 5.78 -2.22 -26.28
CA ASP A 14 5.06 -3.33 -26.91
C ASP A 14 3.75 -2.82 -27.48
N LEU A 15 3.60 -2.90 -28.82
CA LEU A 15 2.41 -2.46 -29.52
C LEU A 15 1.21 -3.40 -29.29
N ASP A 16 1.49 -4.65 -28.89
CA ASP A 16 0.52 -5.68 -28.53
C ASP A 16 0.38 -5.82 -26.99
N ASN A 17 0.56 -4.73 -26.26
CA ASN A 17 0.49 -4.75 -24.82
C ASN A 17 -0.89 -5.18 -24.30
N TYR A 18 -0.95 -6.18 -23.40
CA TYR A 18 -2.19 -6.75 -22.85
C TYR A 18 -3.11 -5.75 -22.13
N ARG A 19 -2.71 -4.49 -21.94
CA ARG A 19 -3.51 -3.43 -21.30
C ARG A 19 -4.51 -2.78 -22.26
N PHE A 20 -4.27 -2.87 -23.55
CA PHE A 20 -5.10 -2.26 -24.61
C PHE A 20 -4.92 -3.03 -25.91
N GLU A 21 -5.78 -2.77 -26.88
CA GLU A 21 -5.69 -3.38 -28.19
C GLU A 21 -4.43 -2.94 -28.95
N HIS A 22 -4.08 -3.67 -30.01
CA HIS A 22 -2.92 -3.38 -30.86
C HIS A 22 -2.84 -1.90 -31.26
N GLN A 23 -1.65 -1.33 -31.14
CA GLN A 23 -1.37 0.05 -31.54
C GLN A 23 -0.53 0.09 -32.82
N SER A 24 -0.83 1.04 -33.72
CA SER A 24 -0.18 1.12 -35.04
C SER A 24 1.24 1.67 -34.98
N SER A 25 1.55 2.47 -33.98
CA SER A 25 2.86 3.12 -33.81
C SER A 25 3.29 3.30 -32.37
N GLN A 26 4.56 3.62 -32.16
CA GLN A 26 5.09 3.97 -30.84
C GLN A 26 4.42 5.23 -30.26
N LEU A 27 4.06 6.18 -31.13
CA LEU A 27 3.39 7.40 -30.70
C LEU A 27 1.97 7.08 -30.23
N ASP A 28 1.24 6.23 -30.97
CA ASP A 28 -0.10 5.79 -30.58
C ASP A 28 -0.06 5.03 -29.27
N ALA A 29 0.90 4.13 -29.08
CA ALA A 29 1.09 3.40 -27.82
C ALA A 29 1.37 4.33 -26.62
N ILE A 30 2.16 5.39 -26.81
CA ILE A 30 2.43 6.39 -25.77
C ILE A 30 1.14 7.16 -25.45
N ASN A 31 0.41 7.66 -26.46
CA ASN A 31 -0.79 8.45 -26.24
C ASN A 31 -1.94 7.61 -25.68
N LYS A 32 -2.09 6.36 -26.11
CA LYS A 32 -3.02 5.42 -25.49
C LYS A 32 -2.73 5.22 -24.00
N MET A 33 -1.45 5.12 -23.63
CA MET A 33 -1.03 5.05 -22.22
C MET A 33 -1.34 6.36 -21.46
N VAL A 34 -1.18 7.51 -22.12
CA VAL A 34 -1.51 8.84 -21.56
C VAL A 34 -3.01 8.98 -21.33
N ASP A 35 -3.84 8.57 -22.27
CA ASP A 35 -5.30 8.67 -22.16
C ASP A 35 -5.84 7.83 -21.01
N GLU A 36 -5.32 6.62 -20.83
CA GLU A 36 -5.82 5.72 -19.79
C GLU A 36 -5.23 5.99 -18.39
N TYR A 37 -4.00 6.47 -18.33
CA TYR A 37 -3.25 6.55 -17.07
C TYR A 37 -2.65 7.94 -16.76
N GLY A 38 -3.01 9.01 -17.50
CA GLY A 38 -2.34 10.30 -17.47
C GLY A 38 -1.91 10.80 -16.08
N ASP A 39 -2.83 10.95 -15.13
CA ASP A 39 -2.50 11.37 -13.76
C ASP A 39 -1.61 10.36 -13.02
N LYS A 40 -1.78 9.07 -13.28
CA LYS A 40 -0.94 8.02 -12.69
C LYS A 40 0.46 8.02 -13.29
N LEU A 41 0.60 8.35 -14.58
CA LEU A 41 1.91 8.53 -15.22
C LEU A 41 2.63 9.75 -14.65
N TYR A 42 1.93 10.86 -14.44
CA TYR A 42 2.52 12.04 -13.83
C TYR A 42 3.01 11.78 -12.40
N LYS A 43 2.20 11.11 -11.58
CA LYS A 43 2.61 10.71 -10.22
C LYS A 43 3.83 9.77 -10.24
N LEU A 44 3.87 8.83 -11.19
CA LEU A 44 5.01 7.94 -11.38
C LEU A 44 6.26 8.71 -11.84
N ALA A 45 6.10 9.74 -12.68
CA ALA A 45 7.21 10.60 -13.11
C ALA A 45 7.82 11.36 -11.92
N VAL A 46 6.98 11.94 -11.05
CA VAL A 46 7.43 12.62 -9.83
C VAL A 46 8.15 11.66 -8.90
N ASP A 47 7.61 10.47 -8.70
CA ASP A 47 8.21 9.43 -7.85
C ASP A 47 9.59 8.98 -8.37
N ILE A 48 9.71 8.71 -9.69
CA ILE A 48 10.98 8.34 -10.32
C ILE A 48 12.03 9.45 -10.20
N LEU A 49 11.64 10.71 -10.35
CA LEU A 49 12.58 11.84 -10.20
C LEU A 49 13.02 12.05 -8.74
N THR A 50 12.18 11.67 -7.79
CA THR A 50 12.46 11.80 -6.35
C THR A 50 13.29 10.64 -5.80
N HIS A 51 12.98 9.41 -6.20
CA HIS A 51 13.54 8.19 -5.59
C HIS A 51 14.36 7.34 -6.55
N GLY A 52 14.35 7.65 -7.84
CA GLY A 52 14.93 6.79 -8.89
C GLY A 52 13.98 5.65 -9.31
N LEU A 53 14.51 4.77 -10.15
CA LEU A 53 13.80 3.56 -10.54
C LEU A 53 13.85 2.52 -9.43
N ASN A 54 12.74 1.82 -9.23
CA ASN A 54 12.68 0.73 -8.25
C ASN A 54 13.67 -0.40 -8.65
N PRO A 55 14.71 -0.69 -7.86
CA PRO A 55 15.71 -1.71 -8.19
C PRO A 55 15.16 -3.14 -8.17
N THR A 56 14.03 -3.37 -7.50
CA THR A 56 13.38 -4.70 -7.44
C THR A 56 12.38 -4.93 -8.58
N ASP A 57 12.21 -3.94 -9.47
CA ASP A 57 11.20 -3.95 -10.53
C ASP A 57 11.84 -3.48 -11.86
N ILE A 58 12.84 -4.23 -12.35
CA ILE A 58 13.51 -3.94 -13.63
C ILE A 58 12.59 -4.32 -14.81
N PRO A 59 12.59 -3.54 -15.93
CA PRO A 59 11.85 -3.88 -17.13
C PRO A 59 12.35 -5.19 -17.74
N ILE A 60 11.43 -5.97 -18.33
CA ILE A 60 11.75 -7.14 -19.14
C ILE A 60 11.62 -6.74 -20.59
N VAL A 61 12.65 -7.04 -21.37
CA VAL A 61 12.73 -6.70 -22.80
C VAL A 61 13.13 -7.91 -23.64
N VAL A 62 12.71 -7.91 -24.90
CA VAL A 62 13.18 -8.83 -25.93
C VAL A 62 13.89 -8.03 -27.02
N GLU A 63 14.87 -8.62 -27.72
CA GLU A 63 15.49 -7.96 -28.85
C GLU A 63 14.47 -7.73 -29.96
N SER A 64 14.57 -6.58 -30.63
CA SER A 64 13.69 -6.27 -31.76
C SER A 64 14.08 -7.13 -32.97
N PRO A 65 13.15 -7.86 -33.56
CA PRO A 65 13.45 -8.69 -34.75
C PRO A 65 13.74 -7.86 -35.99
N SER A 66 13.30 -6.60 -36.04
CA SER A 66 13.44 -5.71 -37.21
C SER A 66 14.56 -4.69 -37.06
N ASP A 67 15.01 -4.39 -35.86
CA ASP A 67 15.93 -3.27 -35.58
C ASP A 67 17.08 -3.72 -34.66
N ASN A 68 18.24 -3.93 -35.22
CA ASN A 68 19.41 -4.33 -34.42
C ASN A 68 19.79 -3.28 -33.37
N GLY A 69 20.00 -3.73 -32.14
CA GLY A 69 20.32 -2.87 -30.99
C GLY A 69 19.14 -2.13 -30.37
N LYS A 70 17.92 -2.44 -30.80
CA LYS A 70 16.67 -1.98 -30.19
C LYS A 70 15.95 -3.13 -29.48
N TYR A 71 15.10 -2.79 -28.52
CA TYR A 71 14.45 -3.76 -27.64
C TYR A 71 12.98 -3.43 -27.47
N ILE A 72 12.12 -4.44 -27.50
CA ILE A 72 10.68 -4.33 -27.21
C ILE A 72 10.46 -4.58 -25.72
N VAL A 73 9.79 -3.65 -25.05
CA VAL A 73 9.49 -3.70 -23.63
C VAL A 73 8.28 -4.58 -23.37
N LYS A 74 8.48 -5.82 -22.94
CA LYS A 74 7.40 -6.75 -22.62
C LYS A 74 6.79 -6.46 -21.23
N GLU A 75 7.61 -6.07 -20.24
CA GLU A 75 7.14 -5.62 -18.93
C GLU A 75 7.84 -4.31 -18.52
N GLY A 76 7.08 -3.40 -17.89
CA GLY A 76 7.54 -2.07 -17.51
C GLY A 76 7.16 -0.96 -18.48
N ASN A 77 6.24 -1.20 -19.40
CA ASN A 77 5.80 -0.23 -20.43
C ASN A 77 5.41 1.13 -19.82
N ARG A 78 4.67 1.18 -18.69
CA ARG A 78 4.33 2.44 -18.02
C ARG A 78 5.55 3.26 -17.60
N ARG A 79 6.59 2.59 -17.06
CA ARG A 79 7.84 3.25 -16.62
C ARG A 79 8.61 3.80 -17.81
N ILE A 80 8.74 3.00 -18.88
CA ILE A 80 9.41 3.44 -20.09
C ILE A 80 8.65 4.57 -20.79
N THR A 81 7.31 4.53 -20.82
CA THR A 81 6.49 5.66 -21.31
C THR A 81 6.80 6.94 -20.54
N VAL A 82 6.84 6.89 -19.21
CA VAL A 82 7.17 8.05 -18.37
C VAL A 82 8.57 8.59 -18.70
N LEU A 83 9.58 7.73 -18.82
CA LEU A 83 10.93 8.16 -19.15
C LEU A 83 11.01 8.78 -20.55
N LYS A 84 10.32 8.21 -21.52
CA LYS A 84 10.24 8.80 -22.88
C LYS A 84 9.60 10.17 -22.87
N ILE A 85 8.49 10.35 -22.15
CA ILE A 85 7.79 11.63 -22.01
C ILE A 85 8.65 12.65 -21.27
N LEU A 86 9.35 12.27 -20.19
CA LEU A 86 10.28 13.16 -19.48
C LEU A 86 11.44 13.61 -20.37
N LEU A 87 11.94 12.76 -21.25
CA LEU A 87 12.99 13.12 -22.21
C LEU A 87 12.47 13.94 -23.39
N ASN A 88 11.22 13.74 -23.79
CA ASN A 88 10.54 14.49 -24.85
C ASN A 88 9.04 14.64 -24.56
N PRO A 89 8.61 15.68 -23.84
CA PRO A 89 7.19 15.90 -23.50
C PRO A 89 6.29 16.13 -24.73
N ASN A 90 6.88 16.45 -25.90
CA ASN A 90 6.12 16.64 -27.14
C ASN A 90 5.55 15.32 -27.71
N LEU A 91 5.91 14.18 -27.14
CA LEU A 91 5.25 12.90 -27.43
C LEU A 91 3.79 12.85 -26.94
N ILE A 92 3.40 13.73 -26.02
CA ILE A 92 1.99 13.87 -25.62
C ILE A 92 1.27 14.72 -26.65
N GLU A 93 0.17 14.22 -27.19
CA GLU A 93 -0.68 14.95 -28.14
C GLU A 93 -1.36 16.16 -27.51
N ASP A 94 -1.74 17.12 -28.33
CA ASP A 94 -2.29 18.40 -27.88
C ASP A 94 -3.70 18.27 -27.25
N ILE A 95 -4.41 17.17 -27.48
CA ILE A 95 -5.67 16.90 -26.78
C ILE A 95 -5.46 16.79 -25.24
N ASN A 96 -4.27 16.39 -24.82
CA ASN A 96 -3.85 16.28 -23.42
C ASN A 96 -2.96 17.46 -22.99
N GLN A 97 -3.22 18.67 -23.51
CA GLN A 97 -2.37 19.84 -23.33
C GLN A 97 -2.08 20.19 -21.86
N SER A 98 -3.03 20.01 -20.95
CA SER A 98 -2.84 20.26 -19.52
C SER A 98 -1.76 19.34 -18.94
N LEU A 99 -1.81 18.06 -19.27
CA LEU A 99 -0.82 17.06 -18.83
C LEU A 99 0.54 17.33 -19.50
N LYS A 100 0.56 17.63 -20.80
CA LYS A 100 1.77 18.00 -21.54
C LYS A 100 2.51 19.16 -20.87
N LYS A 101 1.81 20.25 -20.51
CA LYS A 101 2.38 21.39 -19.79
C LYS A 101 2.99 20.98 -18.44
N LYS A 102 2.31 20.11 -17.68
CA LYS A 102 2.84 19.58 -16.42
C LYS A 102 4.16 18.80 -16.64
N PHE A 103 4.24 17.95 -17.66
CA PHE A 103 5.46 17.21 -17.98
C PHE A 103 6.58 18.10 -18.50
N ILE A 104 6.29 19.12 -19.33
CA ILE A 104 7.29 20.12 -19.75
C ILE A 104 7.93 20.78 -18.53
N LYS A 105 7.10 21.34 -17.63
CA LYS A 105 7.60 21.98 -16.40
C LYS A 105 8.40 21.02 -15.53
N LEU A 106 7.93 19.78 -15.38
CA LEU A 106 8.60 18.76 -14.57
C LEU A 106 9.97 18.40 -15.16
N ALA A 107 10.07 18.23 -16.48
CA ALA A 107 11.31 17.90 -17.18
C ALA A 107 12.32 19.07 -17.16
N GLU A 108 11.85 20.32 -17.29
CA GLU A 108 12.71 21.51 -17.22
C GLU A 108 13.35 21.68 -15.84
N VAL A 109 12.55 21.56 -14.77
CA VAL A 109 13.04 21.69 -13.38
C VAL A 109 14.05 20.60 -13.04
N ASN A 110 13.86 19.38 -13.56
CA ASN A 110 14.68 18.21 -13.22
C ASN A 110 15.60 17.77 -14.36
N LYS A 111 16.08 18.69 -15.19
CA LYS A 111 16.84 18.40 -16.41
C LYS A 111 18.12 17.57 -16.17
N LYS A 112 18.75 17.71 -15.01
CA LYS A 112 19.96 16.99 -14.64
C LYS A 112 19.69 15.58 -14.14
N GLU A 113 18.52 15.33 -13.60
CA GLU A 113 18.07 14.07 -12.98
C GLU A 113 17.39 13.14 -13.99
N LEU A 114 17.20 13.59 -15.25
CA LEU A 114 16.52 12.79 -16.28
C LEU A 114 17.28 11.51 -16.61
N ILE A 115 16.63 10.38 -16.39
CA ILE A 115 17.18 9.05 -16.65
C ILE A 115 17.19 8.77 -18.15
N ARG A 116 18.37 8.54 -18.72
CA ARG A 116 18.57 8.30 -20.14
C ARG A 116 18.84 6.83 -20.50
N SER A 117 19.18 6.02 -19.49
CA SER A 117 19.43 4.59 -19.65
C SER A 117 18.83 3.83 -18.49
N VAL A 118 18.35 2.62 -18.75
CA VAL A 118 17.65 1.77 -17.77
C VAL A 118 18.28 0.38 -17.82
N THR A 119 18.53 -0.20 -16.64
CA THR A 119 18.88 -1.61 -16.54
C THR A 119 17.64 -2.45 -16.82
N CYS A 120 17.71 -3.31 -17.83
CA CYS A 120 16.63 -4.20 -18.25
C CYS A 120 17.10 -5.65 -18.19
N ALA A 121 16.18 -6.56 -17.93
CA ALA A 121 16.39 -8.00 -18.13
C ALA A 121 16.06 -8.34 -19.59
N ILE A 122 17.04 -8.90 -20.32
CA ILE A 122 16.85 -9.41 -21.66
C ILE A 122 16.45 -10.87 -21.55
N CYS A 123 15.27 -11.22 -22.08
CA CYS A 123 14.73 -12.57 -22.08
C CYS A 123 14.33 -12.98 -23.51
N ASP A 124 14.26 -14.28 -23.75
CA ASP A 124 13.63 -14.80 -24.94
C ASP A 124 12.10 -14.62 -24.87
N ALA A 125 11.46 -14.47 -26.03
CA ALA A 125 10.01 -14.20 -26.08
C ALA A 125 9.18 -15.26 -25.34
N ALA A 126 9.54 -16.54 -25.43
CA ALA A 126 8.85 -17.64 -24.76
C ALA A 126 8.99 -17.59 -23.21
N GLU A 127 10.10 -17.06 -22.69
CA GLU A 127 10.31 -16.91 -21.24
C GLU A 127 9.56 -15.72 -20.66
N THR A 128 9.30 -14.68 -21.45
CA THR A 128 8.70 -13.44 -20.95
C THR A 128 7.30 -13.64 -20.42
N ASP A 129 6.49 -14.47 -21.08
CA ASP A 129 5.08 -14.68 -20.73
C ASP A 129 4.95 -15.30 -19.32
N VAL A 130 5.82 -16.23 -18.97
CA VAL A 130 5.86 -16.85 -17.64
C VAL A 130 6.10 -15.80 -16.55
N TRP A 131 7.04 -14.88 -16.78
CA TRP A 131 7.37 -13.84 -15.79
C TRP A 131 6.30 -12.75 -15.71
N ILE A 132 5.68 -12.40 -16.83
CA ILE A 132 4.57 -11.44 -16.88
C ILE A 132 3.36 -12.02 -16.13
N GLU A 133 3.01 -13.27 -16.39
CA GLU A 133 1.93 -13.97 -15.70
C GLU A 133 2.18 -13.98 -14.19
N ARG A 134 3.36 -14.43 -13.73
CA ARG A 134 3.72 -14.46 -12.30
C ARG A 134 3.66 -13.11 -11.61
N LYS A 135 3.90 -12.03 -12.35
CA LYS A 135 3.87 -10.67 -11.82
C LYS A 135 2.46 -10.10 -11.72
N HIS A 136 1.57 -10.45 -12.65
CA HIS A 136 0.25 -9.83 -12.79
C HIS A 136 -0.92 -10.72 -12.36
N SER A 137 -0.74 -12.03 -12.30
CA SER A 137 -1.75 -12.96 -11.83
C SER A 137 -1.69 -13.15 -10.32
N THR A 138 -2.87 -13.09 -9.67
CA THR A 138 -3.00 -13.30 -8.22
C THR A 138 -3.30 -14.75 -7.85
N ASP A 139 -3.62 -15.62 -8.82
CA ASP A 139 -4.13 -16.98 -8.61
C ASP A 139 -3.14 -18.07 -9.05
N LEU A 140 -1.87 -17.91 -8.73
CA LEU A 140 -0.81 -18.87 -9.10
C LEU A 140 -0.41 -19.83 -7.97
N LYS A 141 -1.33 -20.20 -7.07
CA LYS A 141 -1.09 -21.18 -6.00
C LYS A 141 0.24 -20.95 -5.22
N GLY A 142 0.57 -19.69 -4.96
CA GLY A 142 1.76 -19.30 -4.20
C GLY A 142 3.04 -19.02 -5.02
N ILE A 143 3.02 -19.19 -6.35
CA ILE A 143 4.20 -18.95 -7.20
C ILE A 143 4.38 -17.44 -7.53
N GLY A 144 3.28 -16.70 -7.61
CA GLY A 144 3.27 -15.25 -7.93
C GLY A 144 3.59 -14.35 -6.74
N THR A 145 3.64 -13.05 -7.01
CA THR A 145 3.82 -12.02 -5.96
C THR A 145 2.62 -11.98 -5.02
N GLN A 146 2.83 -12.26 -3.75
CA GLN A 146 1.80 -12.16 -2.72
C GLN A 146 1.63 -10.71 -2.29
N GLN A 147 0.44 -10.17 -2.50
CA GLN A 147 0.10 -8.82 -2.05
C GLN A 147 -0.10 -8.81 -0.54
N TRP A 148 0.56 -7.89 0.12
CA TRP A 148 0.32 -7.68 1.56
C TRP A 148 -1.13 -7.33 1.82
N ASN A 149 -1.73 -7.98 2.81
CA ASN A 149 -3.02 -7.59 3.32
C ASN A 149 -2.95 -6.24 4.07
N SER A 150 -4.09 -5.72 4.50
CA SER A 150 -4.16 -4.40 5.13
C SER A 150 -3.41 -4.35 6.48
N ILE A 151 -3.37 -5.46 7.24
CA ILE A 151 -2.66 -5.56 8.52
C ILE A 151 -1.15 -5.54 8.28
N GLN A 152 -0.65 -6.34 7.33
CA GLN A 152 0.76 -6.40 6.96
C GLN A 152 1.29 -5.03 6.51
N ARG A 153 0.51 -4.30 5.69
CA ARG A 153 0.85 -2.92 5.31
C ARG A 153 0.91 -1.96 6.49
N GLN A 154 0.04 -2.12 7.50
CA GLN A 154 0.07 -1.29 8.70
C GLN A 154 1.28 -1.61 9.58
N ARG A 155 1.63 -2.90 9.74
CA ARG A 155 2.85 -3.33 10.46
C ARG A 155 4.11 -2.75 9.80
N PHE A 156 4.18 -2.76 8.48
CA PHE A 156 5.28 -2.15 7.73
C PHE A 156 5.38 -0.64 8.00
N LYS A 157 4.25 0.10 7.95
CA LYS A 157 4.22 1.53 8.25
C LYS A 157 4.63 1.85 9.69
N GLU A 158 4.24 1.02 10.64
CA GLU A 158 4.69 1.15 12.02
C GLU A 158 6.20 1.01 12.13
N ALA A 159 6.76 -0.05 11.53
CA ALA A 159 8.19 -0.33 11.58
C ALA A 159 9.04 0.75 10.90
N THR A 160 8.55 1.35 9.79
CA THR A 160 9.30 2.32 8.99
C THR A 160 9.09 3.77 9.41
N ALA A 161 7.89 4.15 9.82
CA ALA A 161 7.51 5.53 10.15
C ALA A 161 7.24 5.77 11.64
N GLY A 162 7.28 4.74 12.48
CA GLY A 162 6.98 4.82 13.92
C GLY A 162 5.53 5.19 14.23
N LYS A 163 4.64 5.15 13.24
CA LYS A 163 3.23 5.53 13.39
C LYS A 163 2.32 4.31 13.33
N MET A 164 1.65 4.05 14.44
CA MET A 164 0.68 2.96 14.55
C MET A 164 -0.74 3.48 14.36
N SER A 165 -1.53 2.84 13.47
CA SER A 165 -2.94 3.17 13.32
C SER A 165 -3.75 2.74 14.55
N TYR A 166 -4.89 3.37 14.80
CA TYR A 166 -5.75 3.01 15.94
C TYR A 166 -6.23 1.56 15.87
N ALA A 167 -6.58 1.10 14.68
CA ALA A 167 -6.97 -0.29 14.49
C ALA A 167 -5.82 -1.26 14.79
N LEU A 168 -4.57 -0.93 14.44
CA LEU A 168 -3.43 -1.78 14.76
C LEU A 168 -3.15 -1.80 16.27
N GLN A 169 -3.37 -0.68 16.99
CA GLN A 169 -3.28 -0.64 18.46
C GLN A 169 -4.28 -1.61 19.09
N ILE A 170 -5.53 -1.63 18.59
CA ILE A 170 -6.57 -2.56 19.05
C ILE A 170 -6.18 -4.02 18.76
N ILE A 171 -5.73 -4.31 17.54
CA ILE A 171 -5.31 -5.66 17.19
C ILE A 171 -4.15 -6.14 18.07
N LYS A 172 -3.19 -5.26 18.39
CA LYS A 172 -2.09 -5.61 19.30
C LYS A 172 -2.60 -5.88 20.72
N LEU A 173 -3.53 -5.07 21.22
CA LEU A 173 -4.16 -5.31 22.52
C LEU A 173 -4.85 -6.68 22.53
N LEU A 174 -5.72 -6.96 21.55
CA LEU A 174 -6.45 -8.22 21.48
C LEU A 174 -5.54 -9.43 21.36
N ASN A 175 -4.46 -9.35 20.57
CA ASN A 175 -3.48 -10.42 20.44
C ASN A 175 -2.66 -10.64 21.71
N GLY A 176 -2.37 -9.59 22.46
CA GLY A 176 -1.58 -9.68 23.72
C GLY A 176 -2.40 -10.03 24.95
N SER A 177 -3.72 -9.88 24.89
CA SER A 177 -4.58 -10.04 26.05
C SER A 177 -4.84 -11.51 26.41
N SER A 178 -4.82 -11.83 27.70
CA SER A 178 -5.20 -13.13 28.23
C SER A 178 -6.72 -13.37 28.21
N TYR A 179 -7.52 -12.34 28.00
CA TYR A 179 -9.00 -12.43 27.86
C TYR A 179 -9.45 -12.81 26.45
N VAL A 180 -8.51 -13.08 25.53
CA VAL A 180 -8.77 -13.47 24.15
C VAL A 180 -8.20 -14.85 23.90
N ASP A 181 -9.05 -15.78 23.47
CA ASP A 181 -8.63 -17.12 23.11
C ASP A 181 -7.86 -17.18 21.77
N GLU A 182 -7.07 -18.23 21.58
CA GLU A 182 -6.22 -18.37 20.39
C GLU A 182 -7.02 -18.52 19.09
N GLN A 183 -8.24 -19.08 19.16
CA GLN A 183 -9.11 -19.19 17.99
C GLN A 183 -9.52 -17.79 17.49
N PHE A 184 -9.93 -16.91 18.41
CA PHE A 184 -10.26 -15.52 18.07
C PHE A 184 -9.04 -14.75 17.55
N LYS A 185 -7.86 -14.91 18.18
CA LYS A 185 -6.61 -14.27 17.72
C LYS A 185 -6.27 -14.66 16.28
N SER A 186 -6.43 -15.94 15.92
CA SER A 186 -6.16 -16.40 14.55
C SER A 186 -7.07 -15.74 13.50
N GLN A 187 -8.30 -15.40 13.89
CA GLN A 187 -9.26 -14.73 13.01
C GLN A 187 -8.95 -13.24 12.79
N LEU A 188 -8.20 -12.60 13.70
CA LEU A 188 -7.84 -11.18 13.56
C LEU A 188 -7.02 -10.91 12.28
N GLU A 189 -6.28 -11.88 11.77
CA GLU A 189 -5.47 -11.74 10.54
C GLU A 189 -6.32 -11.52 9.26
N ILE A 190 -7.57 -11.96 9.26
CA ILE A 190 -8.49 -11.77 8.12
C ILE A 190 -9.37 -10.52 8.25
N LEU A 191 -9.33 -9.83 9.40
CA LEU A 191 -10.13 -8.63 9.64
C LEU A 191 -9.81 -7.53 8.62
N LYS A 192 -10.84 -6.91 8.08
CA LYS A 192 -10.70 -5.70 7.25
C LYS A 192 -10.37 -4.49 8.14
N ILE A 193 -9.11 -4.37 8.53
CA ILE A 193 -8.58 -3.35 9.44
C ILE A 193 -8.97 -1.91 9.07
N THR A 194 -9.22 -1.63 7.80
CA THR A 194 -9.67 -0.31 7.33
C THR A 194 -11.05 0.07 7.86
N ASN A 195 -11.94 -0.88 8.06
CA ASN A 195 -13.26 -0.64 8.65
C ASN A 195 -13.12 -0.35 10.14
N LEU A 196 -12.33 -1.13 10.86
CA LEU A 196 -12.01 -0.88 12.27
C LEU A 196 -11.35 0.49 12.44
N GLN A 197 -10.37 0.85 11.59
CA GLN A 197 -9.73 2.17 11.61
C GLN A 197 -10.75 3.30 11.42
N ARG A 198 -11.68 3.16 10.49
CA ARG A 198 -12.73 4.17 10.23
C ARG A 198 -13.64 4.34 11.44
N LEU A 199 -14.05 3.24 12.06
CA LEU A 199 -14.90 3.28 13.25
C LEU A 199 -14.20 3.96 14.42
N ILE A 200 -12.99 3.50 14.76
CA ILE A 200 -12.23 4.01 15.92
C ILE A 200 -11.68 5.42 15.71
N ALA A 201 -11.56 5.90 14.46
CA ALA A 201 -11.20 7.29 14.19
C ALA A 201 -12.28 8.29 14.67
N ASP A 202 -13.52 7.84 14.88
CA ASP A 202 -14.60 8.68 15.39
C ASP A 202 -14.48 8.91 16.90
N PRO A 203 -14.44 10.18 17.38
CA PRO A 203 -14.34 10.48 18.81
C PRO A 203 -15.51 9.94 19.63
N VAL A 204 -16.74 10.00 19.09
CA VAL A 204 -17.96 9.54 19.78
C VAL A 204 -17.91 8.02 20.00
N VAL A 205 -17.44 7.28 19.01
CA VAL A 205 -17.25 5.82 19.14
C VAL A 205 -16.21 5.51 20.22
N ARG A 206 -15.08 6.25 20.25
CA ARG A 206 -14.06 6.05 21.28
C ARG A 206 -14.60 6.34 22.68
N GLU A 207 -15.30 7.47 22.85
CA GLU A 207 -15.93 7.84 24.11
C GLU A 207 -16.92 6.76 24.58
N TYR A 208 -17.74 6.26 23.66
CA TYR A 208 -18.70 5.20 23.95
C TYR A 208 -18.01 3.92 24.44
N LEU A 209 -16.88 3.58 23.86
CA LEU A 209 -16.05 2.42 24.22
C LEU A 209 -15.12 2.68 25.44
N GLY A 210 -15.20 3.84 26.09
CA GLY A 210 -14.33 4.19 27.21
C GLY A 210 -12.87 4.39 26.81
N MET A 211 -12.62 4.84 25.59
CA MET A 211 -11.29 5.11 25.06
C MET A 211 -11.06 6.60 24.81
N SER A 212 -9.83 7.03 25.04
CA SER A 212 -9.34 8.39 24.72
C SER A 212 -8.13 8.33 23.81
N LEU A 213 -7.82 9.46 23.17
CA LEU A 213 -6.65 9.59 22.32
C LEU A 213 -5.69 10.62 22.93
N ILE A 214 -4.48 10.19 23.28
CA ILE A 214 -3.43 11.05 23.84
C ILE A 214 -2.17 10.89 22.98
N LYS A 215 -1.72 11.98 22.38
CA LYS A 215 -0.51 12.01 21.53
C LYS A 215 -0.46 10.89 20.47
N GLY A 216 -1.60 10.55 19.87
CA GLY A 216 -1.70 9.49 18.83
C GLY A 216 -1.82 8.06 19.38
N LYS A 217 -1.80 7.88 20.69
CA LYS A 217 -1.98 6.60 21.36
C LYS A 217 -3.39 6.48 21.92
N LEU A 218 -4.00 5.31 21.75
CA LEU A 218 -5.26 4.97 22.41
C LEU A 218 -4.99 4.64 23.88
N THR A 219 -5.82 5.20 24.75
CA THR A 219 -5.79 4.99 26.20
C THR A 219 -7.18 4.67 26.71
N SER A 220 -7.28 3.99 27.84
CA SER A 220 -8.53 3.71 28.52
C SER A 220 -8.37 3.85 30.04
N ASP A 221 -9.46 4.15 30.73
CA ASP A 221 -9.58 4.08 32.19
C ASP A 221 -10.50 2.92 32.64
N LEU A 222 -10.94 2.08 31.71
CA LEU A 222 -11.63 0.83 32.01
C LEU A 222 -10.64 -0.27 32.36
N LYS A 223 -11.08 -1.26 33.14
CA LYS A 223 -10.30 -2.51 33.29
C LYS A 223 -10.10 -3.17 31.93
N GLU A 224 -8.92 -3.77 31.71
CA GLU A 224 -8.59 -4.42 30.44
C GLU A 224 -9.65 -5.42 30.00
N GLU A 225 -10.12 -6.28 30.93
CA GLU A 225 -11.15 -7.27 30.64
C GLU A 225 -12.42 -6.64 30.02
N VAL A 226 -12.88 -5.53 30.58
CA VAL A 226 -14.08 -4.83 30.12
C VAL A 226 -13.90 -4.28 28.72
N LEU A 227 -12.78 -3.59 28.50
CA LEU A 227 -12.47 -3.03 27.18
C LEU A 227 -12.27 -4.12 26.13
N VAL A 228 -11.52 -5.17 26.46
CA VAL A 228 -11.25 -6.30 25.56
C VAL A 228 -12.53 -7.01 25.15
N ASN A 229 -13.44 -7.27 26.10
CA ASN A 229 -14.74 -7.89 25.80
C ASN A 229 -15.58 -7.01 24.87
N ALA A 230 -15.62 -5.70 25.12
CA ALA A 230 -16.33 -4.76 24.24
C ALA A 230 -15.71 -4.72 22.83
N LEU A 231 -14.38 -4.71 22.70
CA LEU A 231 -13.70 -4.74 21.42
C LEU A 231 -13.91 -6.08 20.69
N LYS A 232 -13.99 -7.20 21.41
CA LYS A 232 -14.33 -8.51 20.82
C LYS A 232 -15.71 -8.49 20.20
N GLU A 233 -16.74 -7.89 20.86
CA GLU A 233 -18.08 -7.77 20.31
C GLU A 233 -18.06 -7.00 18.97
N VAL A 234 -17.41 -5.83 18.96
CA VAL A 234 -17.27 -5.00 17.74
C VAL A 234 -16.56 -5.76 16.62
N VAL A 235 -15.43 -6.41 16.93
CA VAL A 235 -14.64 -7.14 15.93
C VAL A 235 -15.39 -8.36 15.42
N THR A 236 -16.10 -9.09 16.28
CA THR A 236 -16.93 -10.23 15.89
C THR A 236 -18.03 -9.81 14.90
N ASP A 237 -18.75 -8.72 15.18
CA ASP A 237 -19.75 -8.20 14.24
C ASP A 237 -19.11 -7.76 12.91
N MET A 238 -17.95 -7.13 12.95
CA MET A 238 -17.21 -6.75 11.74
C MET A 238 -16.68 -7.93 10.90
N MET A 239 -16.43 -9.07 11.52
CA MET A 239 -16.02 -10.31 10.84
C MET A 239 -17.23 -11.11 10.33
N ALA A 240 -18.46 -10.80 10.76
CA ALA A 240 -19.65 -11.44 10.25
C ALA A 240 -19.78 -11.21 8.73
N GLY A 241 -20.19 -12.24 8.01
CA GLY A 241 -20.20 -12.24 6.54
C GLY A 241 -21.13 -11.22 5.90
N ASP A 242 -22.10 -10.69 6.66
CA ASP A 242 -23.06 -9.68 6.23
C ASP A 242 -22.65 -8.23 6.59
N PHE A 243 -21.46 -8.02 7.18
CA PHE A 243 -21.00 -6.68 7.53
C PHE A 243 -20.78 -5.81 6.28
N LYS A 244 -21.58 -4.74 6.16
CA LYS A 244 -21.50 -3.79 5.07
C LYS A 244 -20.82 -2.48 5.53
N VAL A 245 -19.93 -1.93 4.71
CA VAL A 245 -19.25 -0.65 4.99
C VAL A 245 -20.23 0.51 5.16
N SER A 246 -21.41 0.44 4.54
CA SER A 246 -22.48 1.43 4.70
C SER A 246 -22.94 1.60 6.16
N LYS A 247 -22.83 0.56 7.00
CA LYS A 247 -23.11 0.63 8.44
C LYS A 247 -22.23 1.63 9.22
N ILE A 248 -21.07 2.04 8.62
CA ILE A 248 -20.09 2.91 9.27
C ILE A 248 -19.58 4.02 8.33
N TYR A 249 -20.33 4.34 7.27
CA TYR A 249 -19.88 5.23 6.20
C TYR A 249 -19.69 6.67 6.68
N ASP A 250 -20.67 7.25 7.34
CA ASP A 250 -20.64 8.60 7.88
C ASP A 250 -20.71 8.61 9.42
N LYS A 251 -20.65 9.80 10.03
CA LYS A 251 -20.65 9.96 11.48
C LYS A 251 -21.91 9.37 12.13
N LYS A 252 -23.09 9.71 11.60
CA LYS A 252 -24.37 9.23 12.14
C LYS A 252 -24.47 7.71 12.08
N ALA A 253 -24.08 7.11 10.94
CA ALA A 253 -24.06 5.67 10.78
C ALA A 253 -23.13 4.98 11.80
N ARG A 254 -21.95 5.58 12.11
CA ARG A 254 -21.06 5.04 13.14
C ARG A 254 -21.63 5.11 14.55
N GLU A 255 -22.28 6.21 14.88
CA GLU A 255 -22.98 6.37 16.18
C GLU A 255 -24.12 5.36 16.32
N GLU A 256 -24.98 5.23 15.32
CA GLU A 256 -26.07 4.25 15.28
C GLU A 256 -25.52 2.82 15.37
N TYR A 257 -24.44 2.53 14.64
CA TYR A 257 -23.80 1.22 14.66
C TYR A 257 -23.30 0.85 16.06
N ILE A 258 -22.50 1.72 16.70
CA ILE A 258 -21.92 1.39 18.01
C ILE A 258 -23.00 1.26 19.09
N HIS A 259 -24.05 2.06 19.03
CA HIS A 259 -25.22 1.91 19.91
C HIS A 259 -25.95 0.59 19.65
N GLY A 260 -26.08 0.17 18.39
CA GLY A 260 -26.70 -1.09 18.00
C GLY A 260 -25.96 -2.33 18.52
N VAL A 261 -24.63 -2.32 18.43
CA VAL A 261 -23.78 -3.42 18.94
C VAL A 261 -24.02 -3.63 20.45
N PHE A 262 -24.12 -2.57 21.21
CA PHE A 262 -24.31 -2.61 22.67
C PHE A 262 -25.76 -2.36 23.12
N GLN A 263 -26.74 -2.57 22.25
CA GLN A 263 -28.15 -2.32 22.58
C GLN A 263 -28.62 -3.11 23.81
N LYS A 264 -28.08 -4.33 24.00
CA LYS A 264 -28.48 -5.21 25.12
C LYS A 264 -27.61 -5.04 26.37
N THR A 265 -26.32 -4.74 26.18
CA THR A 265 -25.32 -4.71 27.26
C THR A 265 -25.03 -3.31 27.79
N GLY A 266 -25.41 -2.26 27.03
CA GLY A 266 -25.10 -0.88 27.34
C GLY A 266 -23.67 -0.48 27.00
N SER A 267 -23.35 0.82 27.10
CA SER A 267 -21.98 1.31 26.83
C SER A 267 -21.00 0.78 27.86
N PRO A 268 -19.86 0.22 27.43
CA PRO A 268 -18.77 -0.17 28.34
C PRO A 268 -18.31 0.97 29.25
N ASN A 269 -18.40 2.21 28.80
CA ASN A 269 -18.01 3.40 29.57
C ASN A 269 -18.94 3.69 30.79
N THR A 270 -20.15 3.12 30.83
CA THR A 270 -21.07 3.27 31.97
C THR A 270 -20.74 2.32 33.12
N ILE A 271 -19.79 1.40 32.94
CA ILE A 271 -19.39 0.43 33.96
C ILE A 271 -18.56 1.14 35.02
N THR A 272 -18.92 0.95 36.28
CA THR A 272 -18.33 1.65 37.44
C THR A 272 -16.91 1.20 37.79
N ASN A 273 -16.39 0.13 37.19
CA ASN A 273 -15.05 -0.44 37.44
C ASN A 273 -13.97 0.28 36.67
N LYS A 274 -13.73 1.56 36.96
CA LYS A 274 -12.61 2.31 36.40
C LYS A 274 -11.30 1.98 37.12
N THR A 275 -10.20 2.10 36.39
CA THR A 275 -8.82 1.95 36.86
C THR A 275 -8.00 3.18 36.50
N ASP A 276 -6.76 3.24 36.91
CA ASP A 276 -5.84 4.25 36.40
C ASP A 276 -5.72 4.13 34.88
N ARG A 277 -5.60 5.30 34.23
CA ARG A 277 -5.53 5.36 32.78
C ARG A 277 -4.27 4.64 32.28
N TRP A 278 -4.46 3.78 31.29
CA TRP A 278 -3.40 2.99 30.67
C TRP A 278 -3.42 3.11 29.14
N GLU A 279 -2.28 2.88 28.49
CA GLU A 279 -2.13 2.84 27.04
C GLU A 279 -2.46 1.42 26.53
N LEU A 280 -3.25 1.30 25.45
CA LEU A 280 -3.63 0.01 24.87
C LEU A 280 -2.42 -0.78 24.38
N VAL A 281 -1.36 -0.09 24.00
CA VAL A 281 -0.08 -0.69 23.59
C VAL A 281 1.02 0.03 24.32
N THR A 282 1.55 -0.60 25.36
CA THR A 282 2.83 -0.20 25.94
C THR A 282 3.93 -0.55 24.94
N GLN A 283 4.68 0.43 24.47
CA GLN A 283 5.92 0.13 23.74
C GLN A 283 6.86 -0.53 24.75
N PRO A 284 7.45 -1.69 24.44
CA PRO A 284 8.51 -2.21 25.28
C PRO A 284 9.69 -1.25 25.16
N GLU A 285 9.92 -0.43 26.20
CA GLU A 285 11.17 0.35 26.36
C GLU A 285 12.40 -0.58 26.39
N GLN A 286 12.19 -1.84 26.69
CA GLN A 286 13.22 -2.89 26.73
C GLN A 286 13.86 -3.26 25.39
N GLN A 287 13.23 -2.98 24.23
CA GLN A 287 13.87 -3.32 22.94
C GLN A 287 14.87 -2.27 22.43
N LYS A 288 14.92 -1.08 23.05
CA LYS A 288 15.98 -0.11 22.73
C LYS A 288 17.27 -0.43 23.48
N GLU A 289 17.16 -0.81 24.73
CA GLU A 289 18.34 -1.17 25.55
C GLU A 289 19.02 -2.47 25.06
N GLU A 290 18.26 -3.49 24.67
CA GLU A 290 18.83 -4.71 24.06
C GLU A 290 19.47 -4.47 22.69
N LYS A 291 18.97 -3.53 21.90
CA LYS A 291 19.58 -3.19 20.60
C LYS A 291 20.81 -2.30 20.75
N GLU A 292 20.92 -1.51 21.78
CA GLU A 292 22.12 -0.74 22.10
C GLU A 292 23.21 -1.64 22.74
N GLN A 293 22.85 -2.51 23.67
CA GLN A 293 23.78 -3.48 24.25
C GLN A 293 24.33 -4.49 23.23
N ASN A 294 23.52 -4.94 22.26
CA ASN A 294 23.99 -5.82 21.17
C ASN A 294 24.80 -5.11 20.09
N LYS A 295 24.80 -3.78 20.03
CA LYS A 295 25.72 -3.02 19.19
C LYS A 295 27.10 -2.86 19.82
N GLU A 296 27.17 -2.69 21.14
CA GLU A 296 28.43 -2.58 21.85
C GLU A 296 29.20 -3.91 21.95
N THR A 297 28.50 -5.05 21.95
CA THR A 297 29.14 -6.39 22.01
C THR A 297 29.67 -6.88 20.64
N ARG A 298 29.44 -6.15 19.55
CA ARG A 298 29.95 -6.49 18.20
C ARG A 298 31.15 -5.65 17.74
N VAL A 299 31.74 -4.88 18.63
CA VAL A 299 32.96 -4.07 18.38
C VAL A 299 34.05 -4.47 19.38
N VAL A 300 34.30 -5.79 19.51
CA VAL A 300 35.54 -6.32 20.09
C VAL A 300 36.01 -7.48 19.20
#